data_9f406582383bbab9b61507d4b512908b
#
_entry.id   9f406582383bbab9b61507d4b512908b
#
_cell.length_a   1.000
_cell.length_b   1.000
_cell.length_c   1.000
_cell.angle_alpha   90.00
_cell.angle_beta   90.00
_cell.angle_gamma   90.00
#
_symmetry.space_group_name_H-M   'P 1'
#
loop_
_entity.id
_entity.type
_entity.pdbx_description
1 polymer ?
#
loop_
_entity_poly.entity_id
_entity_poly.type
_entity_poly.pdbx_seq_one_letter_code
_entity_poly.pdbx_strand_id
1 'polypeptide(L)'
;MRSSHHRNHHARRLLCLTALACFVAGGTAYACTRKAAVPQLPELPAESLAQPAENGTQQSLLTAAQAQALLDDPRMILVNRTHKMPEDYPVETKECGSATAINKTLQTEAADAFLSMQAAAARDGVDVRMQSGYRSVSYQKKLYDNKTQYYRNKGLSEAAAREKAAAIVNPPGCSEHNCGLAADLNSPEHTTLDTGFADTAAFRWLCENAEQYGFILRYPKEAESVTGITYEPWHWRYVGAENAALLNQSGLCLEDAVAVLQRIAAGETVTG
;
A
#
# COMPACT_ATOMS: atom_id res chain seq x y z
N MET A 1 -45.61 17.40 -59.04
CA MET A 1 -45.61 18.75 -58.45
C MET A 1 -44.80 18.68 -57.19
N ARG A 2 -43.50 19.09 -57.24
CA ARG A 2 -42.94 20.38 -56.78
C ARG A 2 -43.28 20.55 -55.26
N SER A 3 -42.32 20.72 -54.32
CA SER A 3 -41.24 21.69 -54.27
C SER A 3 -40.31 21.35 -53.14
N SER A 4 -39.04 21.30 -53.40
CA SER A 4 -37.82 21.76 -52.74
C SER A 4 -38.00 22.61 -51.47
N HIS A 5 -37.29 22.26 -50.43
CA HIS A 5 -36.63 23.23 -49.53
C HIS A 5 -35.26 22.70 -49.08
N HIS A 6 -34.24 22.98 -49.80
CA HIS A 6 -32.88 23.11 -49.32
C HIS A 6 -32.79 24.37 -48.47
N ARG A 7 -32.32 24.28 -47.24
CA ARG A 7 -31.62 25.40 -46.56
C ARG A 7 -30.73 24.92 -45.40
N ASN A 8 -29.45 25.12 -45.66
CA ASN A 8 -28.43 25.56 -44.71
C ASN A 8 -28.07 24.72 -43.47
N HIS A 9 -27.19 23.77 -43.67
CA HIS A 9 -26.30 23.20 -42.66
C HIS A 9 -24.82 23.56 -42.87
N HIS A 10 -24.52 24.84 -43.13
CA HIS A 10 -23.15 25.35 -43.33
C HIS A 10 -22.79 26.53 -42.41
N ALA A 11 -23.19 26.51 -41.14
CA ALA A 11 -22.80 27.57 -40.21
C ALA A 11 -22.54 27.10 -38.76
N ARG A 12 -22.07 25.86 -38.56
CA ARG A 12 -21.62 25.41 -37.22
C ARG A 12 -20.39 24.49 -37.25
N ARG A 13 -19.48 24.71 -38.21
CA ARG A 13 -18.19 24.01 -38.29
C ARG A 13 -17.02 24.96 -38.41
N LEU A 14 -16.94 25.96 -37.52
CA LEU A 14 -15.74 26.80 -37.45
C LEU A 14 -15.58 27.43 -36.06
N LEU A 15 -15.48 26.61 -35.00
CA LEU A 15 -15.08 27.07 -33.67
C LEU A 15 -14.75 25.86 -32.76
N CYS A 16 -13.92 24.92 -33.23
CA CYS A 16 -13.31 23.87 -32.41
C CYS A 16 -12.02 23.36 -33.06
N LEU A 17 -11.14 24.27 -33.44
CA LEU A 17 -9.82 23.93 -34.00
C LEU A 17 -8.72 24.87 -33.46
N THR A 18 -8.71 25.14 -32.18
CA THR A 18 -7.54 25.76 -31.51
C THR A 18 -7.43 25.33 -30.04
N ALA A 19 -7.48 24.03 -29.76
CA ALA A 19 -7.09 23.50 -28.47
C ALA A 19 -6.60 22.04 -28.61
N LEU A 20 -5.76 21.78 -29.62
CA LEU A 20 -5.11 20.49 -29.79
C LEU A 20 -3.65 20.69 -30.17
N ALA A 21 -2.87 21.31 -29.30
CA ALA A 21 -1.42 21.32 -29.40
C ALA A 21 -0.83 21.70 -28.03
N CYS A 22 -0.76 20.78 -27.09
CA CYS A 22 0.15 20.78 -25.91
C CYS A 22 -0.07 19.53 -25.05
N PHE A 23 -0.08 18.34 -25.65
CA PHE A 23 0.01 17.08 -24.87
C PHE A 23 0.89 16.07 -25.63
N VAL A 24 2.16 16.44 -25.81
CA VAL A 24 3.23 15.49 -26.09
C VAL A 24 4.45 16.00 -25.35
N ALA A 25 4.74 15.42 -24.23
CA ALA A 25 6.03 15.18 -23.59
C ALA A 25 5.85 15.19 -22.05
N GLY A 26 5.98 14.06 -21.44
CA GLY A 26 6.05 13.96 -20.01
C GLY A 26 5.32 12.75 -19.45
N GLY A 27 5.64 11.54 -19.94
CA GLY A 27 5.41 10.32 -19.19
C GLY A 27 6.33 10.31 -17.98
N THR A 28 6.03 11.12 -16.97
CA THR A 28 6.63 10.95 -15.66
C THR A 28 5.98 9.75 -15.03
N ALA A 29 6.74 8.64 -14.90
CA ALA A 29 6.39 7.58 -13.99
C ALA A 29 6.04 8.23 -12.64
N TYR A 30 4.78 8.10 -12.22
CA TYR A 30 4.35 8.56 -10.91
C TYR A 30 4.89 7.55 -9.92
N ALA A 31 6.17 7.70 -9.58
CA ALA A 31 6.70 7.08 -8.40
C ALA A 31 6.03 7.79 -7.23
N CYS A 32 5.55 7.05 -6.23
CA CYS A 32 5.36 7.57 -4.88
C CYS A 32 6.75 7.98 -4.37
N THR A 33 7.33 9.02 -4.95
CA THR A 33 8.64 9.53 -4.57
C THR A 33 8.46 10.26 -3.27
N ARG A 34 8.73 9.57 -2.18
CA ARG A 34 9.05 10.21 -0.93
C ARG A 34 10.28 11.08 -1.18
N LYS A 35 10.19 12.38 -0.91
CA LYS A 35 11.36 13.25 -0.86
C LYS A 35 12.34 12.62 0.12
N ALA A 36 13.56 12.34 -0.33
CA ALA A 36 14.67 11.97 0.54
C ALA A 36 14.95 13.17 1.46
N ALA A 37 14.28 13.19 2.61
CA ALA A 37 14.65 14.00 3.75
C ALA A 37 15.08 13.05 4.85
N VAL A 38 16.08 13.44 5.62
CA VAL A 38 16.52 12.74 6.83
C VAL A 38 15.30 12.33 7.64
N PRO A 39 15.17 11.06 8.09
CA PRO A 39 13.96 10.59 8.77
C PRO A 39 13.73 11.37 10.06
N GLN A 40 12.73 12.23 10.06
CA GLN A 40 12.22 12.87 11.28
C GLN A 40 10.84 12.25 11.56
N LEU A 41 10.66 11.72 12.78
CA LEU A 41 9.34 11.28 13.20
C LEU A 41 8.43 12.49 13.37
N PRO A 42 7.20 12.45 12.87
CA PRO A 42 6.30 13.59 12.86
C PRO A 42 5.68 13.91 14.21
N GLU A 43 5.22 15.16 14.35
CA GLU A 43 4.40 15.61 15.48
C GLU A 43 3.00 14.97 15.42
N LEU A 44 2.51 14.47 16.54
CA LEU A 44 1.13 14.05 16.69
C LEU A 44 0.20 15.28 16.71
N PRO A 45 -1.04 15.19 16.20
CA PRO A 45 -1.99 16.30 16.23
C PRO A 45 -2.22 16.82 17.66
N ALA A 46 -2.24 18.14 17.80
CA ALA A 46 -2.22 18.87 19.09
C ALA A 46 -3.48 18.71 19.97
N GLU A 47 -4.49 17.94 19.60
CA GLU A 47 -5.77 17.86 20.33
C GLU A 47 -5.78 16.86 21.49
N SER A 48 -4.74 16.08 21.70
CA SER A 48 -4.71 15.07 22.79
C SER A 48 -3.96 15.48 24.06
N LEU A 49 -3.24 16.61 24.08
CA LEU A 49 -2.46 17.02 25.26
C LEU A 49 -2.53 18.52 25.48
N ALA A 50 -3.56 19.00 26.23
CA ALA A 50 -3.62 20.37 26.71
C ALA A 50 -2.73 20.53 27.94
N GLN A 51 -1.57 21.22 27.79
CA GLN A 51 -0.97 22.11 28.80
C GLN A 51 0.09 23.01 28.14
N PRO A 52 0.40 24.23 28.69
CA PRO A 52 0.77 25.41 27.92
C PRO A 52 2.26 25.46 27.51
N ALA A 53 2.48 25.96 26.28
CA ALA A 53 3.77 26.14 25.66
C ALA A 53 4.54 27.35 26.17
N GLU A 54 5.84 27.18 26.43
CA GLU A 54 6.82 28.25 26.32
C GLU A 54 7.66 28.07 25.04
N ASN A 55 7.87 29.18 24.38
CA ASN A 55 8.47 29.36 23.04
C ASN A 55 9.73 28.54 22.73
N GLY A 56 9.68 27.79 21.68
CA GLY A 56 10.77 27.14 20.98
C GLY A 56 10.20 26.02 20.08
N THR A 57 10.51 26.02 18.79
CA THR A 57 10.12 24.96 17.86
C THR A 57 10.74 23.63 18.36
N GLN A 58 10.10 23.01 19.34
CA GLN A 58 10.41 21.66 19.78
C GLN A 58 9.63 20.72 18.88
N GLN A 59 10.32 20.09 17.94
CA GLN A 59 9.85 18.84 17.36
C GLN A 59 9.56 17.88 18.51
N SER A 60 8.28 17.55 18.70
CA SER A 60 7.87 16.65 19.78
C SER A 60 8.32 15.24 19.42
N LEU A 61 9.44 14.85 20.01
CA LEU A 61 9.93 13.48 19.92
C LEU A 61 8.94 12.56 20.64
N LEU A 62 8.62 11.41 20.02
CA LEU A 62 7.82 10.38 20.69
C LEU A 62 8.47 10.01 22.02
N THR A 63 7.66 9.91 23.06
CA THR A 63 8.11 9.36 24.34
C THR A 63 8.24 7.84 24.25
N ALA A 64 9.00 7.21 25.15
CA ALA A 64 9.10 5.76 25.22
C ALA A 64 7.73 5.08 25.37
N ALA A 65 6.83 5.65 26.15
CA ALA A 65 5.48 5.12 26.34
C ALA A 65 4.63 5.21 25.06
N GLN A 66 4.75 6.28 24.27
CA GLN A 66 4.05 6.42 22.98
C GLN A 66 4.62 5.44 21.95
N ALA A 67 5.94 5.29 21.90
CA ALA A 67 6.57 4.30 21.02
C ALA A 67 6.15 2.87 21.37
N GLN A 68 6.08 2.54 22.67
CA GLN A 68 5.60 1.23 23.12
C GLN A 68 4.12 1.02 22.74
N ALA A 69 3.25 2.02 22.90
CA ALA A 69 1.85 1.91 22.51
C ALA A 69 1.66 1.66 21.00
N LEU A 70 2.53 2.24 20.14
CA LEU A 70 2.53 1.96 18.70
C LEU A 70 3.02 0.54 18.39
N LEU A 71 4.00 0.03 19.14
CA LEU A 71 4.48 -1.35 18.99
C LEU A 71 3.46 -2.38 19.47
N ASP A 72 2.65 -2.03 20.46
CA ASP A 72 1.58 -2.88 21.00
C ASP A 72 0.32 -2.87 20.13
N ASP A 73 0.20 -1.95 19.18
CA ASP A 73 -0.91 -1.92 18.23
C ASP A 73 -0.85 -3.15 17.31
N PRO A 74 -1.85 -4.05 17.34
CA PRO A 74 -1.85 -5.26 16.53
C PRO A 74 -1.82 -4.97 15.02
N ARG A 75 -2.23 -3.76 14.60
CA ARG A 75 -2.17 -3.32 13.20
C ARG A 75 -0.73 -3.02 12.76
N MET A 76 0.17 -2.75 13.69
CA MET A 76 1.59 -2.48 13.43
C MET A 76 2.47 -3.74 13.46
N ILE A 77 1.87 -4.93 13.64
CA ILE A 77 2.63 -6.18 13.62
C ILE A 77 3.52 -6.28 12.37
N LEU A 78 4.81 -6.48 12.58
CA LEU A 78 5.76 -6.74 11.50
C LEU A 78 5.76 -8.23 11.16
N VAL A 79 5.34 -8.58 9.95
CA VAL A 79 5.36 -9.96 9.44
C VAL A 79 6.18 -10.02 8.16
N ASN A 80 7.34 -10.66 8.22
CA ASN A 80 8.23 -10.82 7.09
C ASN A 80 9.10 -12.09 7.27
N ARG A 81 10.14 -12.28 6.47
CA ARG A 81 11.00 -13.48 6.52
C ARG A 81 11.74 -13.67 7.84
N THR A 82 11.96 -12.62 8.60
CA THR A 82 12.65 -12.63 9.91
C THR A 82 11.70 -12.51 11.09
N HIS A 83 10.46 -12.08 10.84
CA HIS A 83 9.42 -11.88 11.84
C HIS A 83 8.19 -12.70 11.44
N LYS A 84 8.15 -13.93 11.87
CA LYS A 84 7.01 -14.81 11.60
C LYS A 84 5.80 -14.41 12.43
N MET A 85 4.61 -14.43 11.83
CA MET A 85 3.36 -14.22 12.54
C MET A 85 3.21 -15.23 13.70
N PRO A 86 2.82 -14.80 14.92
CA PRO A 86 2.53 -15.70 16.02
C PRO A 86 1.49 -16.78 15.63
N GLU A 87 1.63 -17.99 16.15
CA GLU A 87 0.73 -19.10 15.79
C GLU A 87 -0.70 -18.88 16.30
N ASP A 88 -0.84 -18.16 17.41
CA ASP A 88 -2.08 -17.79 18.09
C ASP A 88 -2.61 -16.40 17.66
N TYR A 89 -2.02 -15.77 16.62
CA TYR A 89 -2.46 -14.46 16.14
C TYR A 89 -3.93 -14.54 15.69
N PRO A 90 -4.84 -13.77 16.33
CA PRO A 90 -6.26 -13.84 16.03
C PRO A 90 -6.55 -13.21 14.67
N VAL A 91 -7.22 -13.93 13.77
CA VAL A 91 -7.65 -13.42 12.47
C VAL A 91 -9.15 -13.62 12.33
N GLU A 92 -9.90 -12.61 12.68
CA GLU A 92 -11.33 -12.52 12.34
C GLU A 92 -11.48 -11.79 11.02
N THR A 93 -12.06 -12.45 10.02
CA THR A 93 -12.14 -11.90 8.66
C THR A 93 -13.55 -11.55 8.25
N LYS A 94 -13.66 -10.50 7.43
CA LYS A 94 -14.89 -10.03 6.77
C LYS A 94 -14.70 -10.04 5.27
N GLU A 95 -15.76 -10.44 4.53
CA GLU A 95 -15.77 -10.39 3.07
C GLU A 95 -15.85 -8.94 2.58
N CYS A 96 -14.93 -8.57 1.66
CA CYS A 96 -14.87 -7.23 1.07
C CYS A 96 -14.39 -7.26 -0.40
N GLY A 97 -13.94 -8.41 -0.90
CA GLY A 97 -13.47 -8.57 -2.26
C GLY A 97 -14.59 -8.70 -3.28
N SER A 98 -14.30 -8.32 -4.53
CA SER A 98 -15.20 -8.53 -5.67
C SER A 98 -15.42 -10.03 -5.97
N ALA A 99 -16.41 -10.35 -6.79
CA ALA A 99 -16.68 -11.73 -7.21
C ALA A 99 -15.50 -12.39 -7.90
N THR A 100 -14.60 -11.62 -8.51
CA THR A 100 -13.41 -12.09 -9.23
C THR A 100 -12.17 -12.21 -8.35
N ALA A 101 -12.21 -11.75 -7.09
CA ALA A 101 -11.09 -11.87 -6.16
C ALA A 101 -10.78 -13.34 -5.84
N ILE A 102 -9.49 -13.68 -5.75
CA ILE A 102 -9.03 -15.04 -5.40
C ILE A 102 -9.29 -15.30 -3.91
N ASN A 103 -8.96 -14.33 -3.05
CA ASN A 103 -9.21 -14.35 -1.62
C ASN A 103 -9.97 -13.06 -1.26
N LYS A 104 -11.21 -13.21 -0.77
CA LYS A 104 -12.18 -12.12 -0.70
C LYS A 104 -12.28 -11.44 0.66
N THR A 105 -11.47 -11.85 1.62
CA THR A 105 -11.60 -11.39 3.00
C THR A 105 -10.36 -10.64 3.44
N LEU A 106 -10.54 -9.69 4.34
CA LEU A 106 -9.49 -9.06 5.16
C LEU A 106 -9.88 -9.18 6.62
N GLN A 107 -8.97 -8.88 7.55
CA GLN A 107 -9.33 -8.67 8.93
C GLN A 107 -10.46 -7.63 9.01
N THR A 108 -11.40 -7.79 9.93
CA THR A 108 -12.68 -7.04 9.94
C THR A 108 -12.48 -5.53 9.80
N GLU A 109 -11.58 -4.94 10.59
CA GLU A 109 -11.30 -3.50 10.53
C GLU A 109 -10.69 -3.07 9.18
N ALA A 110 -9.72 -3.85 8.67
CA ALA A 110 -9.10 -3.61 7.36
C ALA A 110 -10.12 -3.75 6.21
N ALA A 111 -11.10 -4.66 6.33
CA ALA A 111 -12.16 -4.85 5.36
C ALA A 111 -13.10 -3.63 5.32
N ASP A 112 -13.49 -3.10 6.47
CA ASP A 112 -14.34 -1.90 6.55
C ASP A 112 -13.64 -0.66 6.00
N ALA A 113 -12.35 -0.51 6.31
CA ALA A 113 -11.50 0.53 5.77
C ALA A 113 -11.35 0.41 4.24
N PHE A 114 -11.10 -0.81 3.73
CA PHE A 114 -11.02 -1.06 2.29
C PHE A 114 -12.32 -0.72 1.56
N LEU A 115 -13.48 -1.15 2.07
CA LEU A 115 -14.78 -0.83 1.46
C LEU A 115 -15.04 0.68 1.43
N SER A 116 -14.64 1.40 2.49
CA SER A 116 -14.74 2.86 2.55
C SER A 116 -13.82 3.54 1.53
N MET A 117 -12.59 3.06 1.40
CA MET A 117 -11.60 3.50 0.41
C MET A 117 -12.10 3.25 -1.02
N GLN A 118 -12.60 2.04 -1.31
CA GLN A 118 -13.14 1.67 -2.61
C GLN A 118 -14.34 2.56 -3.01
N ALA A 119 -15.24 2.82 -2.05
CA ALA A 119 -16.37 3.70 -2.28
C ALA A 119 -15.96 5.16 -2.55
N ALA A 120 -14.88 5.64 -1.93
CA ALA A 120 -14.32 6.96 -2.21
C ALA A 120 -13.70 7.02 -3.60
N ALA A 121 -12.86 6.05 -3.96
CA ALA A 121 -12.29 5.95 -5.30
C ALA A 121 -13.37 5.94 -6.38
N ALA A 122 -14.45 5.17 -6.17
CA ALA A 122 -15.56 5.11 -7.10
C ALA A 122 -16.29 6.47 -7.27
N ARG A 123 -16.42 7.27 -6.21
CA ARG A 123 -16.97 8.64 -6.30
C ARG A 123 -16.08 9.56 -7.14
N ASP A 124 -14.78 9.32 -7.13
CA ASP A 124 -13.79 10.06 -7.93
C ASP A 124 -13.64 9.48 -9.34
N GLY A 125 -14.48 8.49 -9.72
CA GLY A 125 -14.46 7.85 -11.04
C GLY A 125 -13.33 6.82 -11.22
N VAL A 126 -12.73 6.35 -10.13
CA VAL A 126 -11.63 5.38 -10.13
C VAL A 126 -12.10 4.03 -9.62
N ASP A 127 -11.88 2.96 -10.39
CA ASP A 127 -12.26 1.59 -10.01
C ASP A 127 -11.06 0.85 -9.39
N VAL A 128 -11.02 0.80 -8.07
CA VAL A 128 -10.05 0.04 -7.28
C VAL A 128 -10.67 -1.30 -6.88
N ARG A 129 -9.99 -2.40 -7.18
CA ARG A 129 -10.47 -3.76 -6.88
C ARG A 129 -9.45 -4.54 -6.07
N MET A 130 -9.92 -5.34 -5.13
CA MET A 130 -9.08 -6.31 -4.44
C MET A 130 -8.99 -7.60 -5.27
N GLN A 131 -7.75 -7.99 -5.61
CA GLN A 131 -7.42 -9.26 -6.26
C GLN A 131 -7.23 -10.39 -5.25
N SER A 132 -6.56 -10.09 -4.13
CA SER A 132 -6.23 -11.08 -3.10
C SER A 132 -6.13 -10.40 -1.73
N GLY A 133 -6.82 -10.95 -0.75
CA GLY A 133 -6.78 -10.53 0.66
C GLY A 133 -6.14 -11.59 1.54
N TYR A 134 -6.82 -11.98 2.62
CA TYR A 134 -6.37 -12.97 3.58
C TYR A 134 -5.99 -14.31 2.93
N ARG A 135 -4.88 -14.86 3.33
CA ARG A 135 -4.39 -16.19 2.91
C ARG A 135 -4.08 -17.02 4.16
N SER A 136 -4.69 -18.20 4.28
CA SER A 136 -4.27 -19.12 5.34
C SER A 136 -2.79 -19.50 5.19
N VAL A 137 -2.14 -19.82 6.31
CA VAL A 137 -0.72 -20.27 6.30
C VAL A 137 -0.54 -21.49 5.40
N SER A 138 -1.53 -22.40 5.37
CA SER A 138 -1.50 -23.58 4.50
C SER A 138 -1.62 -23.24 3.02
N TYR A 139 -2.41 -22.23 2.65
CA TYR A 139 -2.49 -21.73 1.28
C TYR A 139 -1.20 -21.00 0.88
N GLN A 140 -0.65 -20.17 1.75
CA GLN A 140 0.65 -19.52 1.53
C GLN A 140 1.77 -20.56 1.29
N LYS A 141 1.75 -21.68 2.04
CA LYS A 141 2.69 -22.79 1.83
C LYS A 141 2.61 -23.34 0.41
N LYS A 142 1.40 -23.56 -0.11
CA LYS A 142 1.21 -24.04 -1.49
C LYS A 142 1.78 -23.06 -2.53
N LEU A 143 1.55 -21.77 -2.35
CA LEU A 143 2.08 -20.74 -3.25
C LEU A 143 3.62 -20.73 -3.23
N TYR A 144 4.21 -20.78 -2.06
CA TYR A 144 5.67 -20.79 -1.87
C TYR A 144 6.31 -22.07 -2.47
N ASP A 145 5.74 -23.23 -2.20
CA ASP A 145 6.22 -24.49 -2.73
C ASP A 145 6.13 -24.54 -4.26
N ASN A 146 5.03 -24.07 -4.83
CA ASN A 146 4.85 -23.97 -6.29
C ASN A 146 5.89 -23.03 -6.92
N LYS A 147 6.16 -21.89 -6.30
CA LYS A 147 7.18 -20.95 -6.79
C LYS A 147 8.59 -21.52 -6.68
N THR A 148 8.88 -22.24 -5.59
CA THR A 148 10.14 -22.97 -5.40
C THR A 148 10.31 -24.03 -6.51
N GLN A 149 9.28 -24.83 -6.73
CA GLN A 149 9.31 -25.86 -7.78
C GLN A 149 9.48 -25.28 -9.18
N TYR A 150 8.86 -24.13 -9.47
CA TYR A 150 9.07 -23.40 -10.73
C TYR A 150 10.55 -23.06 -10.96
N TYR A 151 11.25 -22.57 -9.92
CA TYR A 151 12.69 -22.27 -10.04
C TYR A 151 13.56 -23.52 -10.08
N ARG A 152 13.18 -24.60 -9.40
CA ARG A 152 13.85 -25.91 -9.54
C ARG A 152 13.76 -26.44 -10.96
N ASN A 153 12.60 -26.34 -11.59
CA ASN A 153 12.40 -26.77 -12.98
C ASN A 153 13.23 -25.93 -13.98
N LYS A 154 13.68 -24.73 -13.55
CA LYS A 154 14.65 -23.89 -14.29
C LYS A 154 16.12 -24.24 -13.99
N GLY A 155 16.40 -25.32 -13.26
CA GLY A 155 17.74 -25.83 -13.01
C GLY A 155 18.41 -25.29 -11.76
N LEU A 156 17.71 -24.52 -10.88
CA LEU A 156 18.29 -24.07 -9.62
C LEU A 156 18.33 -25.21 -8.60
N SER A 157 19.35 -25.17 -7.72
CA SER A 157 19.36 -26.03 -6.52
C SER A 157 18.17 -25.72 -5.61
N GLU A 158 17.81 -26.64 -4.71
CA GLU A 158 16.71 -26.44 -3.76
C GLU A 158 16.89 -25.16 -2.94
N ALA A 159 18.09 -24.90 -2.39
CA ALA A 159 18.38 -23.72 -1.59
C ALA A 159 18.25 -22.41 -2.41
N ALA A 160 18.83 -22.38 -3.62
CA ALA A 160 18.73 -21.22 -4.51
C ALA A 160 17.29 -20.99 -5.00
N ALA A 161 16.52 -22.05 -5.25
CA ALA A 161 15.13 -21.96 -5.64
C ALA A 161 14.24 -21.38 -4.52
N ARG A 162 14.45 -21.84 -3.28
CA ARG A 162 13.75 -21.30 -2.10
C ARG A 162 14.06 -19.83 -1.87
N GLU A 163 15.32 -19.44 -1.92
CA GLU A 163 15.71 -18.04 -1.76
C GLU A 163 15.09 -17.16 -2.84
N LYS A 164 15.12 -17.60 -4.09
CA LYS A 164 14.53 -16.86 -5.21
C LYS A 164 13.00 -16.82 -5.15
N ALA A 165 12.37 -17.87 -4.65
CA ALA A 165 10.93 -17.89 -4.41
C ALA A 165 10.54 -16.91 -3.30
N ALA A 166 11.32 -16.84 -2.20
CA ALA A 166 11.06 -15.99 -1.05
C ALA A 166 11.09 -14.47 -1.38
N ALA A 167 11.82 -14.07 -2.42
CA ALA A 167 11.85 -12.68 -2.87
C ALA A 167 10.54 -12.22 -3.57
N ILE A 168 9.65 -13.17 -3.90
CA ILE A 168 8.39 -12.90 -4.62
C ILE A 168 7.18 -13.40 -3.83
N VAL A 169 7.32 -14.56 -3.18
CA VAL A 169 6.27 -15.20 -2.37
C VAL A 169 6.86 -15.54 -1.03
N ASN A 170 6.47 -14.81 -0.01
CA ASN A 170 6.95 -15.06 1.35
C ASN A 170 6.69 -16.51 1.80
N PRO A 171 7.58 -17.09 2.61
CA PRO A 171 7.36 -18.40 3.25
C PRO A 171 6.08 -18.41 4.11
N PRO A 172 5.52 -19.60 4.40
CA PRO A 172 4.33 -19.73 5.23
C PRO A 172 4.53 -19.13 6.63
N GLY A 173 3.57 -18.31 7.06
CA GLY A 173 3.63 -17.57 8.32
C GLY A 173 4.49 -16.31 8.27
N CYS A 174 5.12 -16.01 7.13
CA CYS A 174 5.96 -14.82 6.91
C CYS A 174 5.32 -13.83 5.92
N SER A 175 4.05 -14.00 5.59
CA SER A 175 3.30 -13.12 4.69
C SER A 175 2.28 -12.31 5.48
N GLU A 176 2.19 -11.01 5.22
CA GLU A 176 1.18 -10.12 5.80
C GLU A 176 -0.27 -10.49 5.42
N HIS A 177 -0.46 -11.22 4.32
CA HIS A 177 -1.76 -11.81 4.00
C HIS A 177 -2.20 -12.85 5.04
N ASN A 178 -1.26 -13.46 5.79
CA ASN A 178 -1.62 -14.41 6.84
C ASN A 178 -2.24 -13.75 8.08
N CYS A 179 -1.98 -12.48 8.33
CA CYS A 179 -2.66 -11.72 9.38
C CYS A 179 -3.92 -10.98 8.89
N GLY A 180 -4.25 -11.06 7.59
CA GLY A 180 -5.43 -10.41 7.03
C GLY A 180 -5.35 -8.90 6.90
N LEU A 181 -4.15 -8.31 7.04
CA LEU A 181 -3.93 -6.87 6.98
C LEU A 181 -3.39 -6.39 5.62
N ALA A 182 -3.12 -7.30 4.68
CA ALA A 182 -2.63 -6.96 3.35
C ALA A 182 -3.63 -7.28 2.26
N ALA A 183 -3.71 -6.39 1.27
CA ALA A 183 -4.52 -6.52 0.08
C ALA A 183 -3.69 -6.32 -1.18
N ASP A 184 -3.74 -7.27 -2.11
CA ASP A 184 -3.26 -7.07 -3.48
C ASP A 184 -4.38 -6.43 -4.29
N LEU A 185 -4.14 -5.20 -4.78
CA LEU A 185 -5.12 -4.38 -5.48
C LEU A 185 -4.82 -4.34 -6.97
N ASN A 186 -5.87 -4.21 -7.76
CA ASN A 186 -5.80 -3.99 -9.21
C ASN A 186 -6.92 -3.04 -9.68
N SER A 187 -7.04 -2.87 -11.00
CA SER A 187 -8.12 -2.11 -11.63
C SER A 187 -8.51 -2.77 -12.96
N PRO A 188 -9.64 -2.41 -13.57
CA PRO A 188 -9.98 -2.84 -14.93
C PRO A 188 -8.95 -2.46 -15.98
N GLU A 189 -8.18 -1.38 -15.76
CA GLU A 189 -7.10 -0.94 -16.65
C GLU A 189 -5.92 -1.91 -16.64
N HIS A 190 -5.68 -2.57 -15.50
CA HIS A 190 -4.57 -3.50 -15.31
C HIS A 190 -4.94 -4.56 -14.28
N THR A 191 -5.25 -5.77 -14.74
CA THR A 191 -5.77 -6.87 -13.91
C THR A 191 -4.69 -7.81 -13.39
N THR A 192 -3.45 -7.69 -13.87
CA THR A 192 -2.30 -8.49 -13.42
C THR A 192 -1.58 -7.83 -12.24
N LEU A 193 -0.99 -8.66 -11.37
CA LEU A 193 -0.18 -8.21 -10.25
C LEU A 193 1.28 -8.10 -10.71
N ASP A 194 1.58 -7.03 -11.41
CA ASP A 194 2.92 -6.67 -11.88
C ASP A 194 3.13 -5.16 -11.86
N THR A 195 4.33 -4.71 -12.20
CA THR A 195 4.70 -3.29 -12.11
C THR A 195 3.91 -2.37 -13.02
N GLY A 196 3.19 -2.88 -14.02
CA GLY A 196 2.31 -2.08 -14.89
C GLY A 196 1.12 -1.47 -14.16
N PHE A 197 0.73 -2.01 -12.99
CA PHE A 197 -0.31 -1.38 -12.16
C PHE A 197 0.07 0.05 -11.74
N ALA A 198 1.36 0.35 -11.60
CA ALA A 198 1.85 1.69 -11.26
C ALA A 198 1.49 2.78 -12.28
N ASP A 199 1.16 2.40 -13.51
CA ASP A 199 0.80 3.35 -14.58
C ASP A 199 -0.71 3.67 -14.62
N THR A 200 -1.52 3.01 -13.77
CA THR A 200 -2.98 3.16 -13.75
C THR A 200 -3.47 4.40 -12.99
N ALA A 201 -4.69 4.83 -13.28
CA ALA A 201 -5.38 5.85 -12.49
C ALA A 201 -5.62 5.38 -11.06
N ALA A 202 -5.90 4.09 -10.87
CA ALA A 202 -6.11 3.48 -9.57
C ALA A 202 -4.89 3.59 -8.66
N PHE A 203 -3.70 3.29 -9.16
CA PHE A 203 -2.46 3.42 -8.37
C PHE A 203 -2.18 4.87 -7.97
N ARG A 204 -2.36 5.83 -8.89
CA ARG A 204 -2.17 7.26 -8.58
C ARG A 204 -3.14 7.70 -7.48
N TRP A 205 -4.42 7.34 -7.60
CA TRP A 205 -5.42 7.65 -6.59
C TRP A 205 -5.07 7.05 -5.23
N LEU A 206 -4.62 5.79 -5.21
CA LEU A 206 -4.18 5.13 -3.97
C LEU A 206 -2.99 5.84 -3.31
N CYS A 207 -2.00 6.27 -4.09
CA CYS A 207 -0.85 7.02 -3.57
C CYS A 207 -1.27 8.34 -2.91
N GLU A 208 -2.34 8.97 -3.38
CA GLU A 208 -2.84 10.26 -2.87
C GLU A 208 -3.82 10.10 -1.70
N ASN A 209 -4.54 8.98 -1.62
CA ASN A 209 -5.71 8.89 -0.75
C ASN A 209 -5.71 7.70 0.23
N ALA A 210 -4.96 6.62 -0.02
CA ALA A 210 -5.05 5.39 0.76
C ALA A 210 -4.68 5.58 2.25
N GLU A 211 -3.80 6.54 2.56
CA GLU A 211 -3.42 6.92 3.91
C GLU A 211 -4.62 7.24 4.79
N GLN A 212 -5.59 8.00 4.28
CA GLN A 212 -6.80 8.41 5.01
C GLN A 212 -7.66 7.22 5.44
N TYR A 213 -7.49 6.09 4.76
CA TYR A 213 -8.17 4.82 5.04
C TYR A 213 -7.26 3.81 5.77
N GLY A 214 -6.08 4.26 6.21
CA GLY A 214 -5.15 3.43 6.97
C GLY A 214 -4.32 2.47 6.15
N PHE A 215 -4.23 2.64 4.82
CA PHE A 215 -3.39 1.81 3.96
C PHE A 215 -2.11 2.52 3.53
N ILE A 216 -1.02 1.78 3.49
CA ILE A 216 0.28 2.22 2.99
C ILE A 216 0.73 1.35 1.81
N LEU A 217 1.49 1.94 0.88
CA LEU A 217 2.25 1.17 -0.12
C LEU A 217 3.38 0.44 0.60
N ARG A 218 3.25 -0.88 0.70
CA ARG A 218 4.10 -1.67 1.59
C ARG A 218 5.52 -1.89 1.08
N TYR A 219 5.67 -2.10 -0.22
CA TYR A 219 6.93 -2.46 -0.86
C TYR A 219 7.30 -1.45 -1.97
N PRO A 220 7.64 -0.19 -1.60
CA PRO A 220 8.11 0.79 -2.56
C PRO A 220 9.52 0.46 -3.06
N LYS A 221 9.91 0.98 -4.22
CA LYS A 221 11.22 0.71 -4.85
C LYS A 221 12.40 1.03 -3.95
N GLU A 222 12.28 2.11 -3.20
CA GLU A 222 13.34 2.64 -2.34
C GLU A 222 13.62 1.74 -1.13
N ALA A 223 12.65 0.88 -0.76
CA ALA A 223 12.74 0.00 0.40
C ALA A 223 13.09 -1.46 0.06
N GLU A 224 13.35 -1.83 -1.20
CA GLU A 224 13.67 -3.21 -1.59
C GLU A 224 14.83 -3.81 -0.81
N SER A 225 15.88 -3.02 -0.53
CA SER A 225 17.04 -3.48 0.22
C SER A 225 16.76 -3.74 1.71
N VAL A 226 15.76 -3.08 2.27
CA VAL A 226 15.34 -3.22 3.68
C VAL A 226 14.30 -4.33 3.83
N THR A 227 13.27 -4.30 3.00
CA THR A 227 12.15 -5.27 3.07
C THR A 227 12.53 -6.65 2.52
N GLY A 228 13.54 -6.70 1.63
CA GLY A 228 13.93 -7.91 0.91
C GLY A 228 12.89 -8.38 -0.12
N ILE A 229 11.89 -7.54 -0.43
CA ILE A 229 10.84 -7.77 -1.43
C ILE A 229 11.04 -6.76 -2.56
N THR A 230 10.90 -7.22 -3.79
CA THR A 230 10.91 -6.36 -4.98
C THR A 230 9.70 -5.42 -4.97
N TYR A 231 9.79 -4.30 -5.73
CA TYR A 231 8.70 -3.34 -5.85
C TYR A 231 7.37 -4.00 -6.23
N GLU A 232 6.34 -3.77 -5.39
CA GLU A 232 4.99 -4.31 -5.56
C GLU A 232 3.94 -3.19 -5.47
N PRO A 233 3.63 -2.47 -6.57
CA PRO A 233 2.64 -1.39 -6.55
C PRO A 233 1.22 -1.85 -6.20
N TRP A 234 0.93 -3.14 -6.34
CA TRP A 234 -0.36 -3.75 -6.01
C TRP A 234 -0.53 -4.06 -4.52
N HIS A 235 0.57 -4.19 -3.74
CA HIS A 235 0.52 -4.66 -2.36
C HIS A 235 0.36 -3.50 -1.36
N TRP A 236 -0.84 -3.42 -0.79
CA TRP A 236 -1.23 -2.38 0.17
C TRP A 236 -1.45 -2.98 1.55
N ARG A 237 -0.84 -2.37 2.58
CA ARG A 237 -0.90 -2.83 3.96
C ARG A 237 -1.75 -1.90 4.81
N TYR A 238 -2.75 -2.48 5.51
CA TYR A 238 -3.52 -1.78 6.53
C TYR A 238 -2.73 -1.69 7.83
N VAL A 239 -2.64 -0.49 8.37
CA VAL A 239 -1.99 -0.17 9.65
C VAL A 239 -2.85 0.76 10.52
N GLY A 240 -4.05 1.16 10.04
CA GLY A 240 -4.88 2.20 10.66
C GLY A 240 -4.47 3.61 10.19
N ALA A 241 -5.44 4.55 10.14
CA ALA A 241 -5.22 5.86 9.53
C ALA A 241 -4.14 6.68 10.25
N GLU A 242 -4.11 6.66 11.58
CA GLU A 242 -3.11 7.38 12.38
C GLU A 242 -1.70 6.84 12.12
N ASN A 243 -1.54 5.51 12.11
CA ASN A 243 -0.25 4.87 11.84
C ASN A 243 0.18 5.07 10.38
N ALA A 244 -0.76 5.06 9.43
CA ALA A 244 -0.47 5.32 8.02
C ALA A 244 0.06 6.75 7.81
N ALA A 245 -0.57 7.75 8.44
CA ALA A 245 -0.11 9.13 8.43
C ALA A 245 1.30 9.25 9.03
N LEU A 246 1.54 8.61 10.17
CA LEU A 246 2.85 8.58 10.83
C LEU A 246 3.94 7.99 9.91
N LEU A 247 3.68 6.83 9.31
CA LEU A 247 4.62 6.14 8.42
C LEU A 247 4.91 6.96 7.16
N ASN A 248 3.88 7.49 6.51
CA ASN A 248 4.05 8.29 5.30
C ASN A 248 4.80 9.60 5.58
N GLN A 249 4.50 10.27 6.70
CA GLN A 249 5.17 11.49 7.10
C GLN A 249 6.64 11.24 7.46
N SER A 250 6.96 10.13 8.13
CA SER A 250 8.34 9.76 8.46
C SER A 250 9.16 9.34 7.24
N GLY A 251 8.52 8.91 6.16
CA GLY A 251 9.22 8.32 5.01
C GLY A 251 9.79 6.93 5.25
N LEU A 252 9.57 6.33 6.41
CA LEU A 252 10.11 5.01 6.76
C LEU A 252 9.22 3.88 6.20
N CYS A 253 9.83 2.78 5.80
CA CYS A 253 9.10 1.53 5.62
C CYS A 253 8.77 0.93 7.00
N LEU A 254 7.88 -0.06 7.03
CA LEU A 254 7.42 -0.64 8.30
C LEU A 254 8.56 -1.27 9.11
N GLU A 255 9.54 -1.89 8.48
CA GLU A 255 10.73 -2.44 9.12
C GLU A 255 11.52 -1.38 9.87
N ASP A 256 11.87 -0.28 9.19
CA ASP A 256 12.64 0.80 9.78
C ASP A 256 11.85 1.51 10.88
N ALA A 257 10.54 1.72 10.67
CA ALA A 257 9.69 2.35 11.67
C ALA A 257 9.61 1.51 12.95
N VAL A 258 9.41 0.19 12.84
CA VAL A 258 9.40 -0.71 14.01
C VAL A 258 10.75 -0.69 14.73
N ALA A 259 11.86 -0.72 13.99
CA ALA A 259 13.20 -0.66 14.58
C ALA A 259 13.44 0.67 15.32
N VAL A 260 13.02 1.80 14.75
CA VAL A 260 13.10 3.12 15.41
C VAL A 260 12.23 3.17 16.65
N LEU A 261 10.99 2.69 16.58
CA LEU A 261 10.07 2.65 17.73
C LEU A 261 10.63 1.80 18.87
N GLN A 262 11.24 0.63 18.58
CA GLN A 262 11.89 -0.22 19.58
C GLN A 262 13.02 0.49 20.31
N ARG A 263 13.85 1.27 19.59
CA ARG A 263 14.92 2.06 20.19
C ARG A 263 14.39 3.17 21.08
N ILE A 264 13.35 3.90 20.65
CA ILE A 264 12.70 4.93 21.47
C ILE A 264 12.05 4.31 22.71
N ALA A 265 11.35 3.19 22.58
CA ALA A 265 10.73 2.48 23.71
C ALA A 265 11.77 2.00 24.73
N ALA A 266 12.98 1.66 24.27
CA ALA A 266 14.12 1.32 25.13
C ALA A 266 14.79 2.53 25.79
N GLY A 267 14.32 3.75 25.53
CA GLY A 267 14.86 5.01 26.08
C GLY A 267 16.08 5.56 25.34
N GLU A 268 16.33 5.10 24.11
CA GLU A 268 17.39 5.66 23.28
C GLU A 268 16.95 7.00 22.66
N THR A 269 17.85 7.96 22.63
CA THR A 269 17.65 9.20 21.85
C THR A 269 17.92 8.89 20.38
N VAL A 270 16.90 8.93 19.55
CA VAL A 270 17.04 8.80 18.10
C VAL A 270 17.14 10.19 17.50
N THR A 271 18.36 10.56 17.09
CA THR A 271 18.60 11.78 16.29
C THR A 271 18.39 11.44 14.83
N GLY A 272 17.56 12.26 14.15
CA GLY A 272 17.31 12.13 12.70
C GLY A 272 18.53 12.50 11.85
#